data_ab1d715bb63c3f8eafa756b583f4051b
#
_entry.id   ab1d715bb63c3f8eafa756b583f4051b
#
_cell.length_a   1.000
_cell.length_b   1.000
_cell.length_c   1.000
_cell.angle_alpha   90.00
_cell.angle_beta   90.00
_cell.angle_gamma   90.00
#
_symmetry.space_group_name_H-M   'P 1'
#
loop_
_entity.id
_entity.type
_entity.pdbx_description
1 polymer ?
#
loop_
_entity_poly.entity_id
_entity_poly.type
_entity_poly.pdbx_seq_one_letter_code
_entity_poly.pdbx_strand_id
1 'polypeptide(L)'
;MKNKKILGLMLAGVMLANIVPQVSFADKGVDVQRIKGNNRYETSIAISKHAFAKSDKVVVVSGEKFADALTAGNFANQAPVLLTEKSKASSELQKEIDRLGAKEVIIIGGKGSVSKSVEKTLKTKGKKITRISGDDRYETSTKVAEALQSKNIVLANGQNFADALSAAPFAIAKNKTLVLTNGKKLPKGVEAKKVSTIIGGKNSVNIKGLENVDRISGKNRNDTSIEVLKQIGKTEKAVIADGRDYPDALSAAPLAVKMNTGILLSDDSAIDSIKSYIDKAGIKNVTIVGGENSVSKTQYQKLTGTYKPEKQEKKPEKQEKKPEKQEKKPEKQEKKPTEQAKRVKDTNLSNFDINTPLSLREEELAKLVNEYRQSKGLKPLKVSKSLTFVARTHNNDQNKYYDDSWKDDRGIEANLHSWSKNGKWSPVMYTEDHKHQEGMWNKPKELTNFKVDGYEISAWSDFTREDGASRALNIWKRSSGHNAVITGLKHWNTISVMGVSINGNYADIWFADETTDPAGFFTLN
;
A
#
# COMPACT_ATOMS: atom_id res chain seq x y z
N MET A 1 78.34 51.76 -31.45
CA MET A 1 78.31 51.22 -32.82
C MET A 1 77.05 50.37 -33.00
N LYS A 2 76.24 50.77 -33.97
CA LYS A 2 75.36 49.94 -34.82
C LYS A 2 74.20 49.17 -34.08
N ASN A 3 72.97 49.13 -34.52
CA ASN A 3 72.25 49.76 -35.64
C ASN A 3 70.74 49.68 -35.27
N LYS A 4 70.05 50.75 -35.62
CA LYS A 4 68.57 50.83 -35.63
C LYS A 4 67.98 49.87 -36.69
N LYS A 5 66.91 49.23 -36.42
CA LYS A 5 65.85 48.96 -37.42
C LYS A 5 64.48 49.09 -36.79
N ILE A 6 63.74 50.02 -37.30
CA ILE A 6 62.30 50.27 -37.14
C ILE A 6 61.58 49.23 -37.96
N LEU A 7 60.55 48.61 -37.41
CA LEU A 7 59.52 47.93 -38.22
C LEU A 7 58.17 48.05 -37.58
N GLY A 8 57.23 48.37 -38.41
CA GLY A 8 55.95 48.96 -38.18
C GLY A 8 54.94 48.19 -37.33
N LEU A 9 54.13 48.99 -36.70
CA LEU A 9 52.89 48.59 -36.00
C LEU A 9 51.85 48.15 -37.03
N MET A 10 51.39 46.87 -36.96
CA MET A 10 50.10 46.46 -37.48
C MET A 10 49.19 46.17 -36.29
N LEU A 11 48.17 47.01 -36.18
CA LEU A 11 47.08 46.82 -35.26
C LEU A 11 46.19 45.64 -35.77
N ALA A 12 46.31 44.49 -35.17
CA ALA A 12 45.31 43.40 -35.33
C ALA A 12 44.41 43.41 -34.09
N GLY A 13 43.17 43.85 -34.28
CA GLY A 13 42.14 43.79 -33.24
C GLY A 13 41.84 42.35 -32.88
N VAL A 14 42.23 41.93 -31.67
CA VAL A 14 41.80 40.67 -31.07
C VAL A 14 40.54 40.97 -30.36
N MET A 15 39.38 40.49 -30.92
CA MET A 15 38.14 40.35 -30.16
C MET A 15 38.38 39.29 -29.08
N LEU A 16 38.50 39.73 -27.83
CA LEU A 16 38.42 38.89 -26.65
C LEU A 16 36.97 38.43 -26.54
N ALA A 17 36.67 37.26 -27.10
CA ALA A 17 35.49 36.51 -26.74
C ALA A 17 35.63 36.13 -25.26
N ASN A 18 34.82 36.72 -24.40
CA ASN A 18 34.63 36.29 -23.02
C ASN A 18 34.06 34.86 -23.03
N ILE A 19 34.95 33.88 -23.03
CA ILE A 19 34.60 32.50 -22.70
C ILE A 19 34.42 32.50 -21.17
N VAL A 20 33.18 32.74 -20.73
CA VAL A 20 32.73 32.36 -19.38
C VAL A 20 32.81 30.84 -19.35
N PRO A 21 33.65 30.24 -18.49
CA PRO A 21 33.59 28.79 -18.33
C PRO A 21 32.20 28.47 -17.83
N GLN A 22 31.35 27.85 -18.66
CA GLN A 22 30.19 27.14 -18.20
C GLN A 22 30.70 26.01 -17.30
N VAL A 23 30.72 26.27 -15.99
CA VAL A 23 30.83 25.22 -15.01
C VAL A 23 29.53 24.39 -15.17
N SER A 24 29.61 23.39 -16.00
CA SER A 24 28.63 22.31 -16.02
C SER A 24 28.77 21.64 -14.66
N PHE A 25 27.93 22.05 -13.71
CA PHE A 25 27.60 21.21 -12.60
C PHE A 25 26.90 20.01 -13.23
N ALA A 26 27.63 18.93 -13.47
CA ALA A 26 27.05 17.64 -13.67
C ALA A 26 26.19 17.42 -12.40
N ASP A 27 24.90 17.56 -12.57
CA ASP A 27 23.91 17.28 -11.54
C ASP A 27 24.13 15.81 -11.17
N LYS A 28 24.91 15.57 -10.09
CA LYS A 28 25.04 14.23 -9.55
C LYS A 28 23.66 13.88 -9.04
N GLY A 29 22.92 13.15 -9.86
CA GLY A 29 21.58 12.70 -9.53
C GLY A 29 21.54 12.09 -8.13
N VAL A 30 20.38 12.07 -7.52
CA VAL A 30 20.15 11.50 -6.19
C VAL A 30 20.69 10.07 -6.16
N ASP A 31 21.55 9.75 -5.19
CA ASP A 31 22.01 8.38 -4.96
C ASP A 31 20.87 7.58 -4.33
N VAL A 32 20.43 6.53 -5.01
CA VAL A 32 19.26 5.73 -4.62
C VAL A 32 19.66 4.29 -4.38
N GLN A 33 19.68 3.87 -3.12
CA GLN A 33 19.85 2.47 -2.73
C GLN A 33 18.53 1.82 -2.36
N ARG A 34 18.46 0.49 -2.45
CA ARG A 34 17.27 -0.29 -2.07
C ARG A 34 17.63 -1.36 -1.05
N ILE A 35 16.84 -1.42 0.03
CA ILE A 35 16.91 -2.47 1.06
C ILE A 35 15.64 -3.31 0.94
N LYS A 36 15.76 -4.60 0.64
CA LYS A 36 14.64 -5.53 0.48
C LYS A 36 15.02 -6.95 0.89
N GLY A 37 14.02 -7.74 1.23
CA GLY A 37 14.05 -9.20 1.27
C GLY A 37 13.04 -9.77 0.28
N ASN A 38 12.85 -11.08 0.27
CA ASN A 38 11.84 -11.75 -0.56
C ASN A 38 10.41 -11.53 -0.05
N ASN A 39 10.28 -11.16 1.23
CA ASN A 39 9.03 -10.88 1.91
C ASN A 39 9.26 -9.82 3.01
N ARG A 40 8.19 -9.37 3.66
CA ARG A 40 8.22 -8.36 4.74
C ARG A 40 9.11 -8.73 5.93
N TYR A 41 9.18 -10.02 6.27
CA TYR A 41 9.99 -10.52 7.39
C TYR A 41 11.47 -10.40 7.06
N GLU A 42 11.87 -10.83 5.88
CA GLU A 42 13.24 -10.70 5.40
C GLU A 42 13.63 -9.23 5.13
N THR A 43 12.68 -8.40 4.66
CA THR A 43 12.90 -6.94 4.53
C THR A 43 13.21 -6.32 5.89
N SER A 44 12.47 -6.67 6.95
CA SER A 44 12.75 -6.18 8.31
C SER A 44 14.13 -6.60 8.82
N ILE A 45 14.57 -7.82 8.52
CA ILE A 45 15.90 -8.33 8.83
C ILE A 45 16.98 -7.59 8.03
N ALA A 46 16.75 -7.34 6.74
CA ALA A 46 17.68 -6.59 5.90
C ALA A 46 17.88 -5.15 6.41
N ILE A 47 16.80 -4.49 6.81
CA ILE A 47 16.83 -3.16 7.45
C ILE A 47 17.62 -3.22 8.76
N SER A 48 17.38 -4.22 9.61
CA SER A 48 18.11 -4.43 10.87
C SER A 48 19.60 -4.59 10.62
N LYS A 49 20.00 -5.44 9.67
CA LYS A 49 21.41 -5.67 9.31
C LYS A 49 22.09 -4.39 8.80
N HIS A 50 21.36 -3.58 8.05
CA HIS A 50 21.88 -2.31 7.52
C HIS A 50 22.06 -1.25 8.61
N ALA A 51 21.09 -1.15 9.55
CA ALA A 51 21.04 -0.06 10.54
C ALA A 51 21.75 -0.39 11.86
N PHE A 52 21.95 -1.68 12.20
CA PHE A 52 22.45 -2.12 13.50
C PHE A 52 23.53 -3.21 13.38
N ALA A 53 24.74 -2.87 13.80
CA ALA A 53 25.80 -3.89 13.97
C ALA A 53 25.48 -4.79 15.19
N LYS A 54 25.08 -4.20 16.32
CA LYS A 54 24.65 -4.85 17.57
C LYS A 54 23.48 -4.07 18.19
N SER A 55 22.72 -4.75 19.05
CA SER A 55 21.66 -4.12 19.85
C SER A 55 21.31 -4.98 21.04
N ASP A 56 21.36 -4.44 22.26
CA ASP A 56 20.97 -5.18 23.48
C ASP A 56 19.48 -5.50 23.53
N LYS A 57 18.67 -4.77 22.76
CA LYS A 57 17.22 -4.93 22.66
C LYS A 57 16.78 -5.09 21.22
N VAL A 58 15.70 -5.84 21.02
CA VAL A 58 14.97 -5.92 19.74
C VAL A 58 13.47 -5.77 20.01
N VAL A 59 12.78 -5.12 19.11
CA VAL A 59 11.31 -5.06 19.13
C VAL A 59 10.77 -6.04 18.11
N VAL A 60 9.87 -6.93 18.53
CA VAL A 60 9.21 -7.91 17.67
C VAL A 60 7.72 -7.61 17.60
N VAL A 61 7.20 -7.51 16.38
CA VAL A 61 5.79 -7.20 16.11
C VAL A 61 5.25 -8.10 15.00
N SER A 62 3.91 -8.18 14.91
CA SER A 62 3.27 -8.88 13.80
C SER A 62 3.56 -8.20 12.46
N GLY A 63 3.95 -8.99 11.46
CA GLY A 63 4.02 -8.55 10.07
C GLY A 63 2.69 -8.70 9.31
N GLU A 64 1.67 -9.30 9.93
CA GLU A 64 0.38 -9.57 9.32
C GLU A 64 -0.65 -8.47 9.62
N LYS A 65 -0.56 -7.87 10.82
CA LYS A 65 -1.47 -6.81 11.27
C LYS A 65 -0.67 -5.56 11.67
N PHE A 66 -1.02 -4.41 11.11
CA PHE A 66 -0.31 -3.16 11.42
C PHE A 66 -0.69 -2.55 12.78
N ALA A 67 -1.86 -2.88 13.28
CA ALA A 67 -2.53 -2.19 14.37
C ALA A 67 -1.63 -1.91 15.59
N ASP A 68 -1.07 -2.96 16.21
CA ASP A 68 -0.16 -2.83 17.33
C ASP A 68 1.25 -2.42 16.88
N ALA A 69 1.66 -2.87 15.66
CA ALA A 69 3.00 -2.67 15.13
C ALA A 69 3.35 -1.20 14.85
N LEU A 70 2.34 -0.34 14.59
CA LEU A 70 2.56 1.09 14.35
C LEU A 70 3.31 1.78 15.49
N THR A 71 3.14 1.34 16.73
CA THR A 71 3.79 1.96 17.89
C THR A 71 5.20 1.43 18.17
N ALA A 72 5.63 0.39 17.46
CA ALA A 72 6.99 -0.13 17.57
C ALA A 72 8.05 0.90 17.19
N GLY A 73 7.72 1.82 16.28
CA GLY A 73 8.59 2.92 15.90
C GLY A 73 9.00 3.84 17.04
N ASN A 74 8.29 3.84 18.17
CA ASN A 74 8.69 4.57 19.39
C ASN A 74 9.99 4.06 20.02
N PHE A 75 10.44 2.86 19.66
CA PHE A 75 11.72 2.29 20.10
C PHE A 75 12.84 2.47 19.06
N ALA A 76 12.59 3.21 17.98
CA ALA A 76 13.47 3.29 16.80
C ALA A 76 14.89 3.82 17.11
N ASN A 77 15.07 4.62 18.15
CA ASN A 77 16.38 5.09 18.60
C ASN A 77 17.15 4.05 19.46
N GLN A 78 16.45 3.04 19.98
CA GLN A 78 17.00 2.07 20.95
C GLN A 78 17.18 0.67 20.36
N ALA A 79 16.33 0.29 19.39
CA ALA A 79 16.25 -1.09 18.91
C ALA A 79 15.77 -1.20 17.46
N PRO A 80 16.22 -2.23 16.72
CA PRO A 80 15.58 -2.60 15.45
C PRO A 80 14.16 -3.13 15.69
N VAL A 81 13.28 -2.92 14.70
CA VAL A 81 11.94 -3.49 14.66
C VAL A 81 11.94 -4.66 13.68
N LEU A 82 11.70 -5.85 14.20
CA LEU A 82 11.67 -7.11 13.45
C LEU A 82 10.24 -7.64 13.36
N LEU A 83 9.88 -8.11 12.17
CA LEU A 83 8.55 -8.65 11.92
C LEU A 83 8.52 -10.15 12.13
N THR A 84 7.40 -10.67 12.66
CA THR A 84 7.14 -12.11 12.82
C THR A 84 5.74 -12.47 12.28
N GLU A 85 5.58 -13.71 11.86
CA GLU A 85 4.26 -14.30 11.69
C GLU A 85 3.57 -14.42 13.06
N LYS A 86 2.22 -14.45 13.07
CA LYS A 86 1.43 -14.60 14.29
C LYS A 86 1.79 -15.88 15.06
N SER A 87 1.96 -16.99 14.35
CA SER A 87 2.07 -18.34 14.96
C SER A 87 3.49 -18.88 15.04
N LYS A 88 4.45 -18.34 14.26
CA LYS A 88 5.79 -18.89 14.09
C LYS A 88 6.86 -17.81 14.05
N ALA A 89 7.86 -17.93 14.92
CA ALA A 89 9.13 -17.19 14.78
C ALA A 89 10.03 -17.97 13.81
N SER A 90 10.40 -17.36 12.68
CA SER A 90 11.27 -17.99 11.70
C SER A 90 12.69 -18.21 12.25
N SER A 91 13.45 -19.13 11.65
CA SER A 91 14.87 -19.35 11.98
C SER A 91 15.71 -18.10 11.65
N GLU A 92 15.36 -17.38 10.60
CA GLU A 92 16.03 -16.16 10.17
C GLU A 92 15.84 -15.03 11.20
N LEU A 93 14.63 -14.87 11.76
CA LEU A 93 14.36 -13.95 12.87
C LEU A 93 15.22 -14.28 14.09
N GLN A 94 15.28 -15.56 14.47
CA GLN A 94 16.10 -16.00 15.61
C GLN A 94 17.59 -15.76 15.38
N LYS A 95 18.11 -16.09 14.19
CA LYS A 95 19.50 -15.80 13.80
C LYS A 95 19.81 -14.30 13.85
N GLU A 96 18.88 -13.45 13.43
CA GLU A 96 19.10 -12.01 13.48
C GLU A 96 19.13 -11.47 14.91
N ILE A 97 18.23 -11.94 15.78
CA ILE A 97 18.26 -11.61 17.22
C ILE A 97 19.58 -12.05 17.87
N ASP A 98 20.11 -13.23 17.49
CA ASP A 98 21.40 -13.73 17.99
C ASP A 98 22.58 -12.93 17.41
N ARG A 99 22.57 -12.57 16.11
CA ARG A 99 23.58 -11.70 15.48
C ARG A 99 23.71 -10.36 16.17
N LEU A 100 22.57 -9.77 16.55
CA LEU A 100 22.52 -8.49 17.27
C LEU A 100 23.10 -8.60 18.69
N GLY A 101 23.19 -9.79 19.28
CA GLY A 101 23.57 -10.01 20.67
C GLY A 101 22.49 -9.56 21.64
N ALA A 102 21.22 -9.53 21.21
CA ALA A 102 20.12 -8.99 22.01
C ALA A 102 19.88 -9.81 23.28
N LYS A 103 19.81 -9.10 24.41
CA LYS A 103 19.52 -9.65 25.74
C LYS A 103 18.04 -9.55 26.09
N GLU A 104 17.34 -8.57 25.50
CA GLU A 104 15.92 -8.30 25.71
C GLU A 104 15.16 -8.29 24.36
N VAL A 105 14.02 -8.99 24.34
CA VAL A 105 13.05 -8.97 23.24
C VAL A 105 11.78 -8.32 23.76
N ILE A 106 11.41 -7.18 23.17
CA ILE A 106 10.17 -6.47 23.45
C ILE A 106 9.13 -6.87 22.42
N ILE A 107 8.09 -7.58 22.83
CA ILE A 107 6.96 -7.94 21.95
C ILE A 107 5.88 -6.87 22.11
N ILE A 108 5.50 -6.21 21.02
CA ILE A 108 4.38 -5.27 21.03
C ILE A 108 3.19 -5.90 20.34
N GLY A 109 2.08 -5.98 21.08
CA GLY A 109 0.83 -6.58 20.66
C GLY A 109 0.41 -7.80 21.46
N GLY A 110 -0.90 -8.05 21.45
CA GLY A 110 -1.52 -9.15 22.17
C GLY A 110 -1.19 -10.52 21.59
N LYS A 111 -1.70 -11.57 22.26
CA LYS A 111 -1.52 -12.97 21.82
C LYS A 111 -2.20 -13.25 20.47
N GLY A 112 -3.19 -12.44 20.09
CA GLY A 112 -3.84 -12.47 18.76
C GLY A 112 -2.95 -11.95 17.64
N SER A 113 -1.96 -11.08 17.94
CA SER A 113 -1.00 -10.53 16.97
C SER A 113 0.32 -11.32 16.95
N VAL A 114 0.86 -11.66 18.13
CA VAL A 114 2.07 -12.47 18.31
C VAL A 114 1.80 -13.55 19.36
N SER A 115 1.67 -14.80 18.94
CA SER A 115 1.21 -15.90 19.80
C SER A 115 2.17 -16.24 20.96
N LYS A 116 1.65 -16.99 21.94
CA LYS A 116 2.48 -17.56 23.02
C LYS A 116 3.55 -18.52 22.48
N SER A 117 3.31 -19.20 21.34
CA SER A 117 4.28 -20.09 20.71
C SER A 117 5.50 -19.29 20.25
N VAL A 118 5.29 -18.17 19.56
CA VAL A 118 6.37 -17.24 19.16
C VAL A 118 7.13 -16.73 20.38
N GLU A 119 6.42 -16.25 21.41
CA GLU A 119 7.04 -15.79 22.65
C GLU A 119 7.91 -16.88 23.31
N LYS A 120 7.40 -18.13 23.39
CA LYS A 120 8.15 -19.28 23.91
C LYS A 120 9.41 -19.54 23.10
N THR A 121 9.32 -19.49 21.77
CA THR A 121 10.46 -19.68 20.87
C THR A 121 11.52 -18.59 21.07
N LEU A 122 11.10 -17.33 21.24
CA LEU A 122 12.01 -16.19 21.45
C LEU A 122 12.65 -16.16 22.85
N LYS A 123 12.03 -16.82 23.84
CA LYS A 123 12.55 -16.90 25.23
C LYS A 123 13.76 -17.83 25.37
N THR A 124 14.14 -18.57 24.34
CA THR A 124 15.30 -19.47 24.38
C THR A 124 16.60 -18.71 24.61
N LYS A 125 17.63 -19.41 25.17
CA LYS A 125 18.97 -18.83 25.41
C LYS A 125 19.04 -17.70 26.43
N GLY A 126 18.16 -17.69 27.44
CA GLY A 126 18.25 -16.74 28.57
C GLY A 126 17.83 -15.30 28.25
N LYS A 127 17.21 -15.05 27.10
CA LYS A 127 16.72 -13.72 26.75
C LYS A 127 15.53 -13.29 27.64
N LYS A 128 15.54 -12.05 28.10
CA LYS A 128 14.40 -11.44 28.77
C LYS A 128 13.32 -11.15 27.73
N ILE A 129 12.09 -11.59 27.97
CA ILE A 129 10.94 -11.23 27.14
C ILE A 129 10.06 -10.23 27.90
N THR A 130 9.81 -9.09 27.29
CA THR A 130 8.88 -8.07 27.78
C THR A 130 7.75 -7.94 26.76
N ARG A 131 6.50 -8.19 27.16
CA ARG A 131 5.35 -7.97 26.29
C ARG A 131 4.61 -6.69 26.71
N ILE A 132 4.33 -5.82 25.72
CA ILE A 132 3.49 -4.64 25.88
C ILE A 132 2.26 -4.82 25.00
N SER A 133 1.08 -4.89 25.61
CA SER A 133 -0.19 -5.05 24.91
C SER A 133 -1.36 -4.53 25.72
N GLY A 134 -2.35 -3.99 25.05
CA GLY A 134 -3.66 -3.62 25.58
C GLY A 134 -4.75 -4.51 24.98
N ASP A 135 -6.00 -4.19 25.28
CA ASP A 135 -7.18 -4.86 24.73
C ASP A 135 -7.36 -4.48 23.25
N ASP A 136 -6.94 -3.27 22.88
CA ASP A 136 -6.91 -2.79 21.49
C ASP A 136 -5.60 -2.06 21.17
N ARG A 137 -5.48 -1.58 19.91
CA ARG A 137 -4.31 -0.83 19.43
C ARG A 137 -4.09 0.50 20.15
N TYR A 138 -5.17 1.11 20.63
CA TYR A 138 -5.10 2.40 21.32
C TYR A 138 -4.53 2.21 22.71
N GLU A 139 -5.02 1.23 23.46
CA GLU A 139 -4.47 0.87 24.76
C GLU A 139 -3.05 0.31 24.64
N THR A 140 -2.75 -0.51 23.61
CA THR A 140 -1.38 -0.96 23.32
C THR A 140 -0.46 0.26 23.16
N SER A 141 -0.88 1.29 22.39
CA SER A 141 -0.09 2.50 22.19
C SER A 141 0.12 3.32 23.45
N THR A 142 -0.90 3.40 24.32
CA THR A 142 -0.82 4.07 25.62
C THR A 142 0.16 3.36 26.54
N LYS A 143 0.10 2.03 26.63
CA LYS A 143 1.05 1.23 27.43
C LYS A 143 2.48 1.32 26.91
N VAL A 144 2.70 1.50 25.60
CA VAL A 144 4.02 1.82 25.05
C VAL A 144 4.49 3.19 25.55
N ALA A 145 3.63 4.21 25.55
CA ALA A 145 3.97 5.53 26.04
C ALA A 145 4.26 5.54 27.57
N GLU A 146 3.53 4.76 28.34
CA GLU A 146 3.77 4.53 29.77
C GLU A 146 5.12 3.86 30.01
N ALA A 147 5.43 2.77 29.28
CA ALA A 147 6.72 2.07 29.38
C ALA A 147 7.92 2.97 29.03
N LEU A 148 7.71 3.95 28.16
CA LEU A 148 8.71 4.96 27.78
C LEU A 148 8.68 6.21 28.69
N GLN A 149 7.82 6.25 29.71
CA GLN A 149 7.64 7.39 30.63
C GLN A 149 7.42 8.71 29.89
N SER A 150 6.60 8.67 28.85
CA SER A 150 6.41 9.77 27.92
C SER A 150 5.76 10.98 28.56
N LYS A 151 6.36 12.16 28.34
CA LYS A 151 5.82 13.47 28.80
C LYS A 151 5.08 14.21 27.68
N ASN A 152 5.49 14.01 26.41
CA ASN A 152 4.97 14.69 25.24
C ASN A 152 4.47 13.67 24.21
N ILE A 153 3.25 13.85 23.73
CA ILE A 153 2.56 12.92 22.87
C ILE A 153 2.34 13.52 21.47
N VAL A 154 2.61 12.71 20.46
CA VAL A 154 2.15 12.89 19.09
C VAL A 154 0.97 11.97 18.87
N LEU A 155 -0.19 12.50 18.45
CA LEU A 155 -1.35 11.68 18.09
C LEU A 155 -1.39 11.43 16.59
N ALA A 156 -1.70 10.20 16.20
CA ALA A 156 -2.08 9.83 14.84
C ALA A 156 -3.26 8.85 14.86
N ASN A 157 -4.00 8.78 13.75
CA ASN A 157 -5.11 7.84 13.62
C ASN A 157 -4.58 6.39 13.52
N GLY A 158 -5.07 5.51 14.38
CA GLY A 158 -4.70 4.08 14.40
C GLY A 158 -5.59 3.20 13.52
N GLN A 159 -6.67 3.73 12.92
CA GLN A 159 -7.48 2.99 11.96
C GLN A 159 -6.83 2.90 10.57
N ASN A 160 -5.93 3.86 10.29
CA ASN A 160 -5.12 3.87 9.07
C ASN A 160 -3.64 3.94 9.45
N PHE A 161 -2.79 3.27 8.67
CA PHE A 161 -1.36 3.16 8.99
C PHE A 161 -0.52 4.39 8.58
N ALA A 162 -0.94 5.13 7.55
CA ALA A 162 -0.07 6.03 6.83
C ALA A 162 0.49 7.19 7.69
N ASP A 163 -0.39 7.91 8.39
CA ASP A 163 0.02 9.03 9.23
C ASP A 163 0.93 8.56 10.38
N ALA A 164 0.62 7.40 10.99
CA ALA A 164 1.40 6.83 12.08
C ALA A 164 2.79 6.34 11.64
N LEU A 165 2.94 5.79 10.42
CA LEU A 165 4.25 5.36 9.90
C LEU A 165 5.21 6.53 9.71
N SER A 166 4.75 7.65 9.18
CA SER A 166 5.59 8.86 9.03
C SER A 166 5.83 9.57 10.38
N ALA A 167 4.90 9.43 11.34
CA ALA A 167 4.97 10.09 12.64
C ALA A 167 6.07 9.54 13.55
N ALA A 168 6.43 8.25 13.48
CA ALA A 168 7.35 7.64 14.43
C ALA A 168 8.77 8.26 14.39
N PRO A 169 9.44 8.45 13.25
CA PRO A 169 10.74 9.15 13.21
C PRO A 169 10.65 10.60 13.70
N PHE A 170 9.57 11.31 13.37
CA PHE A 170 9.33 12.67 13.86
C PHE A 170 9.19 12.71 15.38
N ALA A 171 8.41 11.78 15.96
CA ALA A 171 8.23 11.72 17.40
C ALA A 171 9.58 11.55 18.12
N ILE A 172 10.42 10.63 17.64
CA ILE A 172 11.78 10.44 18.17
C ILE A 172 12.63 11.69 18.02
N ALA A 173 12.66 12.30 16.82
CA ALA A 173 13.48 13.50 16.54
C ALA A 173 13.09 14.70 17.44
N LYS A 174 11.83 14.75 17.89
CA LYS A 174 11.29 15.82 18.75
C LYS A 174 11.16 15.41 20.22
N ASN A 175 11.74 14.28 20.63
CA ASN A 175 11.62 13.73 21.99
C ASN A 175 10.16 13.61 22.46
N LYS A 176 9.32 13.07 21.58
CA LYS A 176 7.90 12.80 21.78
C LYS A 176 7.62 11.31 21.58
N THR A 177 6.43 10.88 21.95
CA THR A 177 5.99 9.48 21.74
C THR A 177 4.71 9.46 20.90
N LEU A 178 4.69 8.61 19.89
CA LEU A 178 3.50 8.36 19.07
C LEU A 178 2.47 7.54 19.86
N VAL A 179 1.26 8.07 19.97
CA VAL A 179 0.10 7.39 20.53
C VAL A 179 -1.01 7.37 19.48
N LEU A 180 -1.71 6.25 19.38
CA LEU A 180 -2.78 6.05 18.41
C LEU A 180 -4.13 6.47 18.98
N THR A 181 -4.98 7.07 18.15
CA THR A 181 -6.37 7.41 18.45
C THR A 181 -7.31 6.88 17.36
N ASN A 182 -8.59 6.73 17.70
CA ASN A 182 -9.65 6.43 16.71
C ASN A 182 -10.08 7.69 15.91
N GLY A 183 -9.37 8.80 16.08
CA GLY A 183 -9.64 10.06 15.41
C GLY A 183 -10.72 10.93 16.06
N LYS A 184 -11.52 10.41 16.99
CA LYS A 184 -12.66 11.11 17.60
C LYS A 184 -12.52 11.33 19.12
N LYS A 185 -11.71 10.49 19.78
CA LYS A 185 -11.53 10.52 21.25
C LYS A 185 -10.08 10.31 21.62
N LEU A 186 -9.66 10.93 22.73
CA LEU A 186 -8.40 10.59 23.38
C LEU A 186 -8.42 9.13 23.83
N PRO A 187 -7.32 8.38 23.66
CA PRO A 187 -7.20 7.06 24.24
C PRO A 187 -7.27 7.13 25.78
N LYS A 188 -7.76 6.07 26.39
CA LYS A 188 -7.81 5.97 27.86
C LYS A 188 -6.40 6.13 28.46
N GLY A 189 -6.29 6.94 29.49
CA GLY A 189 -5.00 7.23 30.16
C GLY A 189 -4.17 8.35 29.52
N VAL A 190 -4.60 8.93 28.39
CA VAL A 190 -3.95 10.08 27.77
C VAL A 190 -4.61 11.38 28.20
N GLU A 191 -3.84 12.26 28.84
CA GLU A 191 -4.26 13.60 29.21
C GLU A 191 -4.06 14.57 28.03
N ALA A 192 -5.07 15.42 27.75
CA ALA A 192 -5.03 16.41 26.66
C ALA A 192 -3.79 17.32 26.74
N LYS A 193 -3.38 17.73 27.95
CA LYS A 193 -2.21 18.60 28.16
C LYS A 193 -0.87 17.98 27.74
N LYS A 194 -0.79 16.65 27.61
CA LYS A 194 0.39 15.94 27.10
C LYS A 194 0.45 15.88 25.59
N VAL A 195 -0.67 16.16 24.91
CA VAL A 195 -0.74 16.12 23.45
C VAL A 195 -0.17 17.42 22.88
N SER A 196 0.95 17.33 22.23
CA SER A 196 1.68 18.49 21.69
C SER A 196 1.68 18.57 20.17
N THR A 197 1.27 17.49 19.49
CA THR A 197 1.22 17.47 18.02
C THR A 197 0.21 16.42 17.54
N ILE A 198 -0.48 16.73 16.47
CA ILE A 198 -1.36 15.80 15.74
C ILE A 198 -0.79 15.60 14.33
N ILE A 199 -0.58 14.34 13.90
CA ILE A 199 -0.22 14.00 12.53
C ILE A 199 -1.47 13.48 11.82
N GLY A 200 -1.80 14.14 10.71
CA GLY A 200 -2.98 13.83 9.90
C GLY A 200 -4.01 14.95 9.87
N GLY A 201 -4.80 15.00 8.81
CA GLY A 201 -5.83 16.02 8.57
C GLY A 201 -7.00 15.94 9.57
N LYS A 202 -7.88 16.97 9.55
CA LYS A 202 -9.07 17.00 10.42
C LYS A 202 -10.02 15.82 10.16
N ASN A 203 -10.05 15.28 8.95
CA ASN A 203 -10.83 14.06 8.64
C ASN A 203 -10.24 12.80 9.28
N SER A 204 -8.93 12.77 9.55
CA SER A 204 -8.23 11.66 10.20
C SER A 204 -8.31 11.76 11.73
N VAL A 205 -8.04 12.94 12.29
CA VAL A 205 -8.09 13.19 13.74
C VAL A 205 -8.80 14.51 14.03
N ASN A 206 -9.97 14.43 14.66
CA ASN A 206 -10.76 15.57 15.09
C ASN A 206 -11.33 15.32 16.49
N ILE A 207 -10.57 15.71 17.51
CA ILE A 207 -10.88 15.47 18.92
C ILE A 207 -11.19 16.81 19.59
N LYS A 208 -12.37 16.91 20.21
CA LYS A 208 -12.78 18.10 20.95
C LYS A 208 -11.80 18.40 22.09
N GLY A 209 -11.40 19.66 22.23
CA GLY A 209 -10.44 20.12 23.22
C GLY A 209 -8.97 20.06 22.75
N LEU A 210 -8.71 19.67 21.49
CA LEU A 210 -7.38 19.69 20.88
C LEU A 210 -7.29 20.62 19.66
N GLU A 211 -8.20 21.59 19.56
CA GLU A 211 -8.28 22.50 18.41
C GLU A 211 -7.02 23.37 18.24
N ASN A 212 -6.36 23.70 19.33
CA ASN A 212 -5.15 24.54 19.38
C ASN A 212 -3.84 23.73 19.42
N VAL A 213 -3.90 22.41 19.28
CA VAL A 213 -2.69 21.57 19.21
C VAL A 213 -2.08 21.66 17.81
N ASP A 214 -0.76 21.79 17.73
CA ASP A 214 -0.03 21.82 16.46
C ASP A 214 -0.40 20.62 15.58
N ARG A 215 -0.73 20.91 14.31
CA ARG A 215 -1.11 19.88 13.36
C ARG A 215 -0.18 19.86 12.16
N ILE A 216 0.29 18.68 11.81
CA ILE A 216 1.08 18.43 10.60
C ILE A 216 0.25 17.54 9.68
N SER A 217 -0.11 18.05 8.51
CA SER A 217 -0.89 17.32 7.52
C SER A 217 -0.70 17.89 6.12
N GLY A 218 -0.82 17.04 5.11
CA GLY A 218 -0.92 17.39 3.71
C GLY A 218 -2.31 17.08 3.14
N LYS A 219 -2.47 17.22 1.84
CA LYS A 219 -3.71 16.91 1.12
C LYS A 219 -4.03 15.41 1.15
N ASN A 220 -3.01 14.59 1.19
CA ASN A 220 -3.06 13.12 1.23
C ASN A 220 -1.92 12.58 2.09
N ARG A 221 -1.80 11.24 2.20
CA ARG A 221 -0.76 10.59 3.02
C ARG A 221 0.68 10.87 2.55
N ASN A 222 0.87 11.01 1.24
CA ASN A 222 2.18 11.29 0.66
C ASN A 222 2.61 12.71 1.02
N ASP A 223 1.72 13.70 0.82
CA ASP A 223 1.96 15.08 1.22
C ASP A 223 2.15 15.21 2.75
N THR A 224 1.35 14.49 3.55
CA THR A 224 1.53 14.44 5.01
C THR A 224 2.93 13.95 5.38
N SER A 225 3.45 12.92 4.72
CA SER A 225 4.81 12.42 4.98
C SER A 225 5.90 13.44 4.62
N ILE A 226 5.69 14.23 3.57
CA ILE A 226 6.57 15.35 3.20
C ILE A 226 6.53 16.44 4.29
N GLU A 227 5.35 16.86 4.73
CA GLU A 227 5.22 17.87 5.78
C GLU A 227 5.84 17.40 7.10
N VAL A 228 5.69 16.13 7.45
CA VAL A 228 6.33 15.52 8.63
C VAL A 228 7.86 15.57 8.50
N LEU A 229 8.42 15.22 7.33
CA LEU A 229 9.87 15.25 7.12
C LEU A 229 10.42 16.69 7.22
N LYS A 230 9.73 17.69 6.70
CA LYS A 230 10.10 19.11 6.88
C LYS A 230 10.23 19.51 8.35
N GLN A 231 9.37 18.98 9.22
CA GLN A 231 9.40 19.29 10.66
C GLN A 231 10.51 18.54 11.41
N ILE A 232 11.06 17.45 10.88
CA ILE A 232 12.23 16.79 11.47
C ILE A 232 13.44 17.72 11.43
N GLY A 233 13.64 18.42 10.33
CA GLY A 233 14.72 19.38 10.12
C GLY A 233 15.46 19.14 8.82
N LYS A 234 16.50 19.94 8.57
CA LYS A 234 17.32 19.83 7.37
C LYS A 234 18.06 18.50 7.36
N THR A 235 17.92 17.77 6.27
CA THR A 235 18.59 16.48 6.04
C THR A 235 18.95 16.34 4.56
N GLU A 236 20.08 15.67 4.28
CA GLU A 236 20.46 15.28 2.91
C GLU A 236 20.04 13.85 2.58
N LYS A 237 19.25 13.21 3.46
CA LYS A 237 18.84 11.81 3.35
C LYS A 237 17.33 11.67 3.43
N ALA A 238 16.76 10.63 2.80
CA ALA A 238 15.37 10.24 2.97
C ALA A 238 15.23 8.73 2.92
N VAL A 239 14.25 8.20 3.64
CA VAL A 239 13.77 6.82 3.49
C VAL A 239 12.46 6.88 2.73
N ILE A 240 12.33 6.07 1.67
CA ILE A 240 11.08 5.94 0.89
C ILE A 240 10.50 4.55 1.13
N ALA A 241 9.21 4.51 1.45
CA ALA A 241 8.43 3.28 1.61
C ALA A 241 7.11 3.36 0.82
N ASP A 242 6.47 2.22 0.61
CA ASP A 242 5.15 2.16 -0.04
C ASP A 242 4.10 2.92 0.78
N GLY A 243 3.44 3.88 0.15
CA GLY A 243 2.33 4.64 0.75
C GLY A 243 0.98 3.93 0.66
N ARG A 244 0.89 2.86 -0.14
CA ARG A 244 -0.36 2.10 -0.37
C ARG A 244 -0.51 0.94 0.61
N ASP A 245 0.62 0.40 1.12
CA ASP A 245 0.64 -0.73 2.04
C ASP A 245 1.71 -0.54 3.12
N TYR A 246 1.53 -1.20 4.26
CA TYR A 246 2.32 -0.94 5.48
C TYR A 246 3.53 -1.85 5.70
N PRO A 247 3.65 -3.07 5.13
CA PRO A 247 4.54 -4.08 5.66
C PRO A 247 6.01 -3.68 5.74
N ASP A 248 6.55 -3.17 4.65
CA ASP A 248 7.96 -2.77 4.60
C ASP A 248 8.21 -1.50 5.45
N ALA A 249 7.22 -0.58 5.49
CA ALA A 249 7.31 0.66 6.25
C ALA A 249 7.28 0.46 7.78
N LEU A 250 6.65 -0.62 8.29
CA LEU A 250 6.59 -0.91 9.74
C LEU A 250 7.98 -1.03 10.38
N SER A 251 8.95 -1.55 9.66
CA SER A 251 10.32 -1.72 10.14
C SER A 251 11.28 -0.59 9.74
N ALA A 252 10.78 0.42 8.99
CA ALA A 252 11.62 1.49 8.44
C ALA A 252 12.00 2.59 9.45
N ALA A 253 11.22 2.77 10.53
CA ALA A 253 11.45 3.85 11.49
C ALA A 253 12.86 3.83 12.12
N PRO A 254 13.42 2.68 12.56
CA PRO A 254 14.78 2.62 13.08
C PRO A 254 15.85 3.05 12.05
N LEU A 255 15.67 2.69 10.79
CA LEU A 255 16.56 3.14 9.70
C LEU A 255 16.49 4.66 9.54
N ALA A 256 15.29 5.22 9.44
CA ALA A 256 15.08 6.65 9.28
C ALA A 256 15.70 7.45 10.46
N VAL A 257 15.51 6.98 11.69
CA VAL A 257 16.09 7.60 12.89
C VAL A 257 17.63 7.53 12.86
N LYS A 258 18.22 6.38 12.49
CA LYS A 258 19.69 6.24 12.34
C LYS A 258 20.26 7.13 11.25
N MET A 259 19.49 7.43 10.22
CA MET A 259 19.87 8.34 9.14
C MET A 259 19.58 9.82 9.46
N ASN A 260 19.02 10.14 10.64
CA ASN A 260 18.54 11.48 11.02
C ASN A 260 17.55 12.05 9.99
N THR A 261 16.56 11.27 9.60
CA THR A 261 15.57 11.63 8.58
C THR A 261 14.20 11.05 8.90
N GLY A 262 13.23 11.27 8.02
CA GLY A 262 11.88 10.71 8.07
C GLY A 262 11.61 9.69 6.97
N ILE A 263 10.38 9.19 6.98
CA ILE A 263 9.86 8.27 5.97
C ILE A 263 8.93 9.04 5.04
N LEU A 264 9.26 9.06 3.75
CA LEU A 264 8.38 9.52 2.68
C LEU A 264 7.56 8.33 2.19
N LEU A 265 6.26 8.47 2.21
CA LEU A 265 5.33 7.47 1.69
C LEU A 265 5.09 7.74 0.20
N SER A 266 5.39 6.77 -0.65
CA SER A 266 5.36 6.91 -2.10
C SER A 266 4.40 5.94 -2.76
N ASP A 267 3.86 6.35 -3.88
CA ASP A 267 3.16 5.54 -4.88
C ASP A 267 3.40 6.12 -6.28
N ASP A 268 2.88 5.46 -7.31
CA ASP A 268 3.13 5.89 -8.69
C ASP A 268 2.52 7.27 -9.01
N SER A 269 1.49 7.70 -8.29
CA SER A 269 0.86 9.02 -8.45
C SER A 269 1.60 10.14 -7.70
N ALA A 270 2.31 9.80 -6.64
CA ALA A 270 2.98 10.78 -5.76
C ALA A 270 4.47 10.96 -6.04
N ILE A 271 5.09 10.06 -6.82
CA ILE A 271 6.55 10.04 -6.99
C ILE A 271 7.10 11.35 -7.58
N ASP A 272 6.36 12.03 -8.45
CA ASP A 272 6.81 13.28 -9.06
C ASP A 272 6.82 14.42 -8.02
N SER A 273 5.84 14.49 -7.13
CA SER A 273 5.82 15.45 -6.02
C SER A 273 6.92 15.16 -5.00
N ILE A 274 7.17 13.89 -4.70
CA ILE A 274 8.25 13.44 -3.81
C ILE A 274 9.62 13.80 -4.42
N LYS A 275 9.85 13.52 -5.71
CA LYS A 275 11.09 13.89 -6.41
C LYS A 275 11.30 15.39 -6.38
N SER A 276 10.26 16.17 -6.69
CA SER A 276 10.32 17.64 -6.60
C SER A 276 10.70 18.13 -5.19
N TYR A 277 10.16 17.49 -4.15
CA TYR A 277 10.55 17.81 -2.78
C TYR A 277 12.00 17.44 -2.48
N ILE A 278 12.45 16.25 -2.88
CA ILE A 278 13.82 15.77 -2.72
C ILE A 278 14.82 16.77 -3.32
N ASP A 279 14.56 17.21 -4.57
CA ASP A 279 15.42 18.16 -5.27
C ASP A 279 15.45 19.53 -4.57
N LYS A 280 14.28 20.07 -4.20
CA LYS A 280 14.18 21.37 -3.52
C LYS A 280 14.79 21.36 -2.12
N ALA A 281 14.70 20.24 -1.41
CA ALA A 281 15.26 20.08 -0.08
C ALA A 281 16.77 19.80 -0.09
N GLY A 282 17.37 19.54 -1.25
CA GLY A 282 18.79 19.19 -1.39
C GLY A 282 19.12 17.80 -0.83
N ILE A 283 18.16 16.86 -0.89
CA ILE A 283 18.37 15.48 -0.49
C ILE A 283 19.20 14.77 -1.54
N LYS A 284 20.33 14.20 -1.12
CA LYS A 284 21.32 13.55 -2.00
C LYS A 284 21.27 12.03 -1.94
N ASN A 285 20.82 11.48 -0.80
CA ASN A 285 20.81 10.04 -0.56
C ASN A 285 19.40 9.56 -0.21
N VAL A 286 18.87 8.66 -1.01
CA VAL A 286 17.56 8.06 -0.82
C VAL A 286 17.70 6.56 -0.58
N THR A 287 17.12 6.07 0.50
CA THR A 287 17.03 4.63 0.76
C THR A 287 15.60 4.16 0.57
N ILE A 288 15.35 3.36 -0.43
CA ILE A 288 14.06 2.69 -0.65
C ILE A 288 14.01 1.44 0.22
N VAL A 289 12.93 1.26 0.98
CA VAL A 289 12.64 0.03 1.70
C VAL A 289 11.52 -0.74 0.99
N GLY A 290 11.75 -2.04 0.78
CA GLY A 290 10.84 -2.92 0.06
C GLY A 290 11.23 -3.20 -1.39
N GLY A 291 10.58 -4.21 -1.97
CA GLY A 291 10.80 -4.68 -3.33
C GLY A 291 10.20 -3.76 -4.40
N GLU A 292 10.28 -4.20 -5.68
CA GLU A 292 9.71 -3.46 -6.81
C GLU A 292 8.17 -3.44 -6.79
N ASN A 293 7.54 -4.39 -6.08
CA ASN A 293 6.09 -4.37 -5.85
C ASN A 293 5.68 -3.27 -4.85
N SER A 294 6.56 -2.87 -3.93
CA SER A 294 6.33 -1.82 -2.95
C SER A 294 6.64 -0.43 -3.53
N VAL A 295 7.83 -0.26 -4.07
CA VAL A 295 8.26 0.96 -4.77
C VAL A 295 8.74 0.54 -6.16
N SER A 296 7.95 0.86 -7.18
CA SER A 296 8.11 0.33 -8.53
C SER A 296 9.42 0.72 -9.19
N LYS A 297 9.80 0.00 -10.26
CA LYS A 297 10.94 0.35 -11.12
C LYS A 297 10.78 1.74 -11.71
N THR A 298 9.56 2.11 -12.08
CA THR A 298 9.24 3.47 -12.58
C THR A 298 9.53 4.54 -11.53
N GLN A 299 9.11 4.33 -10.28
CA GLN A 299 9.42 5.25 -9.18
C GLN A 299 10.94 5.36 -8.97
N TYR A 300 11.66 4.24 -8.98
CA TYR A 300 13.12 4.22 -8.90
C TYR A 300 13.77 5.04 -10.03
N GLN A 301 13.33 4.82 -11.28
CA GLN A 301 13.85 5.53 -12.45
C GLN A 301 13.59 7.05 -12.39
N LYS A 302 12.41 7.45 -11.90
CA LYS A 302 12.09 8.86 -11.69
C LYS A 302 12.98 9.51 -10.61
N LEU A 303 13.25 8.80 -9.52
CA LEU A 303 14.15 9.27 -8.46
C LEU A 303 15.59 9.46 -8.96
N THR A 304 16.08 8.52 -9.77
CA THR A 304 17.44 8.56 -10.32
C THR A 304 17.59 9.44 -11.56
N GLY A 305 16.49 9.98 -12.09
CA GLY A 305 16.50 10.74 -13.36
C GLY A 305 16.70 9.87 -14.60
N THR A 306 16.61 8.54 -14.49
CA THR A 306 16.81 7.61 -15.62
C THR A 306 15.50 7.19 -16.29
N TYR A 307 14.38 7.74 -15.86
CA TYR A 307 13.07 7.48 -16.45
C TYR A 307 13.00 8.00 -17.89
N LYS A 308 12.71 7.10 -18.82
CA LYS A 308 12.40 7.44 -20.21
C LYS A 308 10.96 7.02 -20.46
N PRO A 309 10.04 7.96 -20.77
CA PRO A 309 8.71 7.60 -21.17
C PRO A 309 8.79 6.71 -22.43
N GLU A 310 8.07 5.59 -22.44
CA GLU A 310 7.94 4.78 -23.64
C GLU A 310 7.38 5.69 -24.74
N LYS A 311 8.12 5.81 -25.86
CA LYS A 311 7.60 6.45 -27.06
C LYS A 311 6.38 5.61 -27.48
N GLN A 312 5.19 6.20 -27.42
CA GLN A 312 4.04 5.65 -28.12
C GLN A 312 4.46 5.55 -29.59
N GLU A 313 4.76 4.36 -30.06
CA GLU A 313 4.89 4.10 -31.48
C GLU A 313 3.55 4.48 -32.10
N LYS A 314 3.51 5.59 -32.81
CA LYS A 314 2.41 5.92 -33.69
C LYS A 314 2.29 4.76 -34.66
N LYS A 315 1.21 3.97 -34.55
CA LYS A 315 0.84 3.03 -35.61
C LYS A 315 0.90 3.77 -36.93
N PRO A 316 1.57 3.21 -37.95
CA PRO A 316 1.61 3.86 -39.27
C PRO A 316 0.18 4.02 -39.76
N GLU A 317 -0.21 5.25 -40.05
CA GLU A 317 -1.43 5.56 -40.79
C GLU A 317 -1.37 4.84 -42.12
N LYS A 318 -2.24 3.85 -42.31
CA LYS A 318 -2.52 3.32 -43.63
C LYS A 318 -3.14 4.46 -44.46
N GLN A 319 -2.41 4.94 -45.45
CA GLN A 319 -2.95 5.77 -46.51
C GLN A 319 -4.02 4.99 -47.23
N GLU A 320 -5.27 5.21 -46.95
CA GLU A 320 -6.39 4.79 -47.81
C GLU A 320 -6.52 5.81 -48.94
N LYS A 321 -6.34 5.31 -50.15
CA LYS A 321 -6.64 5.98 -51.42
C LYS A 321 -8.13 6.29 -51.46
N LYS A 322 -8.44 7.57 -51.69
CA LYS A 322 -9.76 8.10 -51.98
C LYS A 322 -10.31 7.51 -53.31
N PRO A 323 -11.56 7.07 -53.35
CA PRO A 323 -12.38 7.09 -54.58
C PRO A 323 -13.37 8.24 -54.53
N GLU A 324 -13.63 8.77 -55.72
CA GLU A 324 -14.43 9.95 -56.01
C GLU A 324 -15.92 9.81 -55.71
N LYS A 325 -16.54 10.98 -55.58
CA LYS A 325 -17.93 11.32 -55.34
C LYS A 325 -18.97 10.55 -56.16
N GLN A 326 -20.05 10.18 -55.46
CA GLN A 326 -21.42 10.38 -55.98
C GLN A 326 -22.33 10.80 -54.85
N GLU A 327 -22.92 11.99 -55.04
CA GLU A 327 -23.95 12.59 -54.17
C GLU A 327 -25.28 11.83 -54.29
N LYS A 328 -25.85 11.40 -53.13
CA LYS A 328 -27.30 11.29 -52.95
C LYS A 328 -27.69 11.79 -51.55
N LYS A 329 -28.70 12.68 -51.51
CA LYS A 329 -29.27 13.42 -50.38
C LYS A 329 -29.91 12.45 -49.35
N PRO A 330 -30.00 12.83 -48.06
CA PRO A 330 -30.17 11.94 -46.94
C PRO A 330 -31.62 11.72 -46.54
N GLU A 331 -31.97 10.47 -46.29
CA GLU A 331 -33.09 10.12 -45.41
C GLU A 331 -32.62 10.14 -43.94
N LYS A 332 -33.41 10.78 -43.08
CA LYS A 332 -33.25 10.79 -41.65
C LYS A 332 -33.41 9.38 -41.10
N GLN A 333 -32.31 8.73 -40.78
CA GLN A 333 -32.30 7.58 -39.88
C GLN A 333 -31.91 8.08 -38.47
N GLU A 334 -32.82 7.90 -37.51
CA GLU A 334 -32.57 8.05 -36.10
C GLU A 334 -31.39 7.15 -35.71
N LYS A 335 -30.31 7.79 -35.27
CA LYS A 335 -29.16 7.08 -34.68
C LYS A 335 -29.62 6.37 -33.41
N LYS A 336 -29.63 5.04 -33.39
CA LYS A 336 -29.65 4.24 -32.18
C LYS A 336 -28.54 4.75 -31.26
N PRO A 337 -28.80 4.90 -29.94
CA PRO A 337 -27.78 5.32 -28.99
C PRO A 337 -26.63 4.30 -29.01
N THR A 338 -25.41 4.79 -29.17
CA THR A 338 -24.19 4.00 -29.07
C THR A 338 -24.15 3.29 -27.71
N GLU A 339 -23.64 2.08 -27.68
CA GLU A 339 -23.55 1.20 -26.50
C GLU A 339 -22.89 1.87 -25.27
N GLN A 340 -22.10 2.93 -25.45
CA GLN A 340 -21.53 3.76 -24.40
C GLN A 340 -22.56 4.48 -23.52
N ALA A 341 -23.79 4.73 -24.01
CA ALA A 341 -24.84 5.42 -23.24
C ALA A 341 -25.55 4.52 -22.21
N LYS A 342 -25.25 3.19 -22.20
CA LYS A 342 -25.86 2.22 -21.28
C LYS A 342 -24.97 1.80 -20.11
N ARG A 343 -23.75 2.35 -19.98
CA ARG A 343 -22.83 1.99 -18.90
C ARG A 343 -23.26 2.61 -17.58
N VAL A 344 -23.34 1.80 -16.52
CA VAL A 344 -23.65 2.24 -15.17
C VAL A 344 -22.47 3.08 -14.65
N LYS A 345 -22.75 4.30 -14.14
CA LYS A 345 -21.75 5.10 -13.45
C LYS A 345 -21.32 4.38 -12.19
N ASP A 346 -20.02 4.40 -11.87
CA ASP A 346 -19.36 3.70 -10.75
C ASP A 346 -19.97 3.91 -9.35
N THR A 347 -20.92 4.80 -9.20
CA THR A 347 -21.48 5.19 -7.90
C THR A 347 -22.86 4.59 -7.61
N ASN A 348 -23.42 3.74 -8.47
CA ASN A 348 -24.82 3.29 -8.32
C ASN A 348 -25.01 1.79 -8.55
N LEU A 349 -24.21 0.96 -7.88
CA LEU A 349 -24.42 -0.50 -7.82
C LEU A 349 -25.35 -0.92 -6.68
N SER A 350 -26.16 -0.01 -6.13
CA SER A 350 -27.18 -0.33 -5.11
C SER A 350 -28.37 -1.09 -5.68
N ASN A 351 -28.66 -0.93 -6.97
CA ASN A 351 -29.72 -1.65 -7.68
C ASN A 351 -29.15 -2.25 -8.97
N PHE A 352 -28.99 -3.56 -9.00
CA PHE A 352 -28.52 -4.31 -10.17
C PHE A 352 -29.25 -5.64 -10.27
N ASP A 353 -29.28 -6.16 -11.46
CA ASP A 353 -29.68 -7.53 -11.78
C ASP A 353 -28.51 -8.27 -12.46
N ILE A 354 -28.75 -9.54 -12.81
CA ILE A 354 -27.74 -10.39 -13.43
C ILE A 354 -27.31 -9.92 -14.83
N ASN A 355 -28.10 -9.07 -15.48
CA ASN A 355 -27.83 -8.53 -16.82
C ASN A 355 -27.30 -7.09 -16.78
N THR A 356 -27.23 -6.48 -15.61
CA THR A 356 -26.70 -5.12 -15.45
C THR A 356 -25.26 -5.05 -15.99
N PRO A 357 -24.96 -4.20 -16.99
CA PRO A 357 -23.63 -4.10 -17.60
C PRO A 357 -22.55 -3.82 -16.56
N LEU A 358 -21.30 -4.18 -16.89
CA LEU A 358 -20.16 -3.84 -16.06
C LEU A 358 -20.04 -2.31 -15.92
N SER A 359 -19.74 -1.82 -14.74
CA SER A 359 -19.27 -0.46 -14.54
C SER A 359 -17.89 -0.28 -15.18
N LEU A 360 -17.46 0.96 -15.41
CA LEU A 360 -16.15 1.24 -15.97
C LEU A 360 -15.02 0.62 -15.15
N ARG A 361 -15.13 0.66 -13.81
CA ARG A 361 -14.14 0.09 -12.89
C ARG A 361 -14.15 -1.43 -12.87
N GLU A 362 -15.32 -2.05 -12.96
CA GLU A 362 -15.42 -3.51 -13.06
C GLU A 362 -14.81 -4.02 -14.37
N GLU A 363 -15.07 -3.30 -15.48
CA GLU A 363 -14.46 -3.63 -16.77
C GLU A 363 -12.93 -3.45 -16.74
N GLU A 364 -12.45 -2.35 -16.16
CA GLU A 364 -11.02 -2.10 -15.95
C GLU A 364 -10.37 -3.18 -15.08
N LEU A 365 -11.02 -3.55 -13.97
CA LEU A 365 -10.52 -4.61 -13.08
C LEU A 365 -10.40 -5.94 -13.81
N ALA A 366 -11.41 -6.33 -14.58
CA ALA A 366 -11.41 -7.56 -15.36
C ALA A 366 -10.29 -7.56 -16.43
N LYS A 367 -10.08 -6.43 -17.11
CA LYS A 367 -8.98 -6.27 -18.07
C LYS A 367 -7.62 -6.41 -17.40
N LEU A 368 -7.38 -5.69 -16.32
CA LEU A 368 -6.11 -5.73 -15.57
C LEU A 368 -5.78 -7.13 -15.04
N VAL A 369 -6.78 -7.88 -14.55
CA VAL A 369 -6.60 -9.27 -14.14
C VAL A 369 -6.21 -10.14 -15.33
N ASN A 370 -6.86 -9.99 -16.47
CA ASN A 370 -6.54 -10.74 -17.67
C ASN A 370 -5.18 -10.38 -18.27
N GLU A 371 -4.80 -9.12 -18.28
CA GLU A 371 -3.45 -8.67 -18.67
C GLU A 371 -2.38 -9.28 -17.75
N TYR A 372 -2.63 -9.29 -16.44
CA TYR A 372 -1.73 -9.91 -15.50
C TYR A 372 -1.59 -11.42 -15.74
N ARG A 373 -2.69 -12.13 -15.99
CA ARG A 373 -2.67 -13.56 -16.36
C ARG A 373 -1.87 -13.80 -17.65
N GLN A 374 -2.12 -13.00 -18.68
CA GLN A 374 -1.37 -13.08 -19.94
C GLN A 374 0.13 -12.81 -19.77
N SER A 375 0.51 -11.87 -18.89
CA SER A 375 1.92 -11.62 -18.51
C SER A 375 2.60 -12.83 -17.84
N LYS A 376 1.80 -13.80 -17.37
CA LYS A 376 2.26 -15.09 -16.82
C LYS A 376 2.11 -16.26 -17.80
N GLY A 377 1.78 -15.99 -19.05
CA GLY A 377 1.56 -17.03 -20.07
C GLY A 377 0.23 -17.79 -19.93
N LEU A 378 -0.72 -17.24 -19.15
CA LEU A 378 -2.02 -17.87 -18.91
C LEU A 378 -3.10 -17.33 -19.84
N LYS A 379 -4.09 -18.15 -20.15
CA LYS A 379 -5.27 -17.72 -20.91
C LYS A 379 -6.09 -16.70 -20.11
N PRO A 380 -6.68 -15.68 -20.78
CA PRO A 380 -7.63 -14.78 -20.14
C PRO A 380 -8.90 -15.54 -19.72
N LEU A 381 -9.53 -15.09 -18.62
CA LEU A 381 -10.79 -15.61 -18.13
C LEU A 381 -11.96 -14.88 -18.78
N LYS A 382 -13.03 -15.59 -19.06
CA LYS A 382 -14.31 -14.97 -19.46
C LYS A 382 -14.97 -14.34 -18.23
N VAL A 383 -15.65 -13.21 -18.42
CA VAL A 383 -16.35 -12.53 -17.32
C VAL A 383 -17.80 -13.01 -17.25
N SER A 384 -18.07 -13.86 -16.27
CA SER A 384 -19.37 -14.47 -16.00
C SER A 384 -20.36 -13.46 -15.43
N LYS A 385 -21.57 -13.41 -15.96
CA LYS A 385 -22.68 -12.59 -15.43
C LYS A 385 -23.16 -13.11 -14.07
N SER A 386 -23.28 -14.43 -13.91
CA SER A 386 -23.67 -15.05 -12.64
C SER A 386 -22.67 -14.75 -11.53
N LEU A 387 -21.37 -14.95 -11.77
CA LEU A 387 -20.34 -14.66 -10.76
C LEU A 387 -20.20 -13.16 -10.48
N THR A 388 -20.41 -12.30 -11.47
CA THR A 388 -20.44 -10.84 -11.27
C THR A 388 -21.62 -10.43 -10.40
N PHE A 389 -22.78 -11.05 -10.57
CA PHE A 389 -23.93 -10.83 -9.71
C PHE A 389 -23.63 -11.22 -8.25
N VAL A 390 -22.96 -12.37 -8.03
CA VAL A 390 -22.51 -12.82 -6.70
C VAL A 390 -21.52 -11.83 -6.10
N ALA A 391 -20.50 -11.42 -6.87
CA ALA A 391 -19.50 -10.46 -6.44
C ALA A 391 -20.11 -9.11 -6.02
N ARG A 392 -21.05 -8.56 -6.81
CA ARG A 392 -21.78 -7.33 -6.48
C ARG A 392 -22.66 -7.48 -5.24
N THR A 393 -23.30 -8.64 -5.10
CA THR A 393 -24.14 -8.92 -3.94
C THR A 393 -23.32 -8.96 -2.66
N HIS A 394 -22.17 -9.64 -2.68
CA HIS A 394 -21.25 -9.68 -1.55
C HIS A 394 -20.63 -8.30 -1.25
N ASN A 395 -20.21 -7.61 -2.26
CA ASN A 395 -19.64 -6.26 -2.11
C ASN A 395 -20.60 -5.27 -1.45
N ASN A 396 -21.89 -5.33 -1.81
CA ASN A 396 -22.93 -4.54 -1.16
C ASN A 396 -23.18 -4.96 0.29
N ASP A 397 -23.14 -6.26 0.59
CA ASP A 397 -23.25 -6.78 1.94
C ASP A 397 -22.09 -6.30 2.82
N GLN A 398 -20.86 -6.39 2.32
CA GLN A 398 -19.66 -5.92 3.01
C GLN A 398 -19.70 -4.40 3.27
N ASN A 399 -20.02 -3.58 2.27
CA ASN A 399 -20.09 -2.12 2.43
C ASN A 399 -21.11 -1.68 3.46
N LYS A 400 -22.17 -2.47 3.66
CA LYS A 400 -23.29 -2.11 4.52
C LYS A 400 -23.21 -2.71 5.92
N TYR A 401 -22.70 -3.92 6.05
CA TYR A 401 -22.87 -4.71 7.25
C TYR A 401 -21.57 -5.31 7.82
N TYR A 402 -20.49 -5.40 7.04
CA TYR A 402 -19.26 -6.03 7.53
C TYR A 402 -18.71 -5.29 8.76
N ASP A 403 -18.37 -6.07 9.78
CA ASP A 403 -17.82 -5.60 11.04
C ASP A 403 -16.64 -6.49 11.45
N ASP A 404 -15.49 -5.89 11.72
CA ASP A 404 -14.26 -6.58 12.17
C ASP A 404 -14.44 -7.38 13.49
N SER A 405 -15.53 -7.15 14.22
CA SER A 405 -15.85 -7.87 15.46
C SER A 405 -16.60 -9.19 15.24
N TRP A 406 -16.96 -9.51 13.98
CA TRP A 406 -17.68 -10.75 13.69
C TRP A 406 -16.87 -11.98 14.08
N LYS A 407 -17.57 -12.95 14.65
CA LYS A 407 -17.02 -14.24 15.07
C LYS A 407 -17.94 -15.37 14.65
N ASP A 408 -17.35 -16.53 14.41
CA ASP A 408 -18.12 -17.75 14.22
C ASP A 408 -18.68 -18.29 15.56
N ASP A 409 -19.39 -19.40 15.49
CA ASP A 409 -19.99 -20.10 16.64
C ASP A 409 -18.96 -20.59 17.67
N ARG A 410 -17.69 -20.66 17.29
CA ARG A 410 -16.55 -21.03 18.14
C ARG A 410 -15.86 -19.81 18.77
N GLY A 411 -16.33 -18.59 18.47
CA GLY A 411 -15.71 -17.34 18.90
C GLY A 411 -14.42 -16.97 18.15
N ILE A 412 -14.15 -17.59 16.99
CA ILE A 412 -13.02 -17.27 16.11
C ILE A 412 -13.38 -16.07 15.22
N GLU A 413 -12.46 -15.09 15.09
CA GLU A 413 -12.66 -13.91 14.26
C GLU A 413 -12.94 -14.29 12.80
N ALA A 414 -14.03 -13.78 12.27
CA ALA A 414 -14.40 -13.90 10.87
C ALA A 414 -13.63 -12.90 10.00
N ASN A 415 -13.54 -13.17 8.71
CA ASN A 415 -12.80 -12.32 7.76
C ASN A 415 -13.69 -11.82 6.62
N LEU A 416 -13.10 -11.12 5.64
CA LEU A 416 -13.78 -10.47 4.52
C LEU A 416 -14.66 -11.40 3.66
N HIS A 417 -14.46 -12.72 3.72
CA HIS A 417 -15.26 -13.71 2.98
C HIS A 417 -16.59 -14.05 3.68
N SER A 418 -16.91 -13.36 4.78
CA SER A 418 -18.10 -13.59 5.59
C SER A 418 -19.32 -12.88 5.00
N TRP A 419 -20.48 -13.52 5.09
CA TRP A 419 -21.76 -13.01 4.61
C TRP A 419 -22.71 -12.73 5.77
N SER A 420 -23.28 -11.54 5.83
CA SER A 420 -24.18 -11.12 6.89
C SER A 420 -25.50 -11.93 6.87
N LYS A 421 -26.27 -11.83 7.96
CA LYS A 421 -27.62 -12.37 8.04
C LYS A 421 -28.70 -11.47 7.42
N ASN A 422 -28.31 -10.38 6.76
CA ASN A 422 -29.24 -9.31 6.37
C ASN A 422 -29.68 -9.40 4.91
N GLY A 423 -29.35 -10.47 4.19
CA GLY A 423 -29.73 -10.67 2.80
C GLY A 423 -30.59 -11.93 2.57
N LYS A 424 -30.88 -12.21 1.29
CA LYS A 424 -31.61 -13.42 0.86
C LYS A 424 -30.65 -14.58 0.58
N TRP A 425 -29.75 -14.84 1.49
CA TRP A 425 -28.74 -15.90 1.44
C TRP A 425 -28.51 -16.48 2.84
N SER A 426 -27.91 -17.66 2.89
CA SER A 426 -27.46 -18.26 4.14
C SER A 426 -26.27 -17.48 4.70
N PRO A 427 -26.31 -16.98 5.94
CA PRO A 427 -25.18 -16.27 6.51
C PRO A 427 -23.99 -17.20 6.70
N VAL A 428 -22.78 -16.67 6.55
CA VAL A 428 -21.51 -17.40 6.73
C VAL A 428 -20.54 -16.55 7.51
N MET A 429 -20.04 -17.05 8.64
CA MET A 429 -18.91 -16.48 9.36
C MET A 429 -17.63 -17.21 8.93
N TYR A 430 -16.98 -16.72 7.88
CA TYR A 430 -15.81 -17.37 7.31
C TYR A 430 -14.55 -17.04 8.10
N THR A 431 -13.84 -18.06 8.54
CA THR A 431 -12.65 -17.95 9.39
C THR A 431 -11.39 -18.40 8.65
N GLU A 432 -10.22 -18.00 9.14
CA GLU A 432 -8.91 -18.25 8.48
C GLU A 432 -8.55 -19.76 8.40
N ASP A 433 -9.18 -20.59 9.24
CA ASP A 433 -9.01 -22.05 9.22
C ASP A 433 -9.89 -22.76 8.17
N HIS A 434 -10.65 -22.00 7.38
CA HIS A 434 -11.52 -22.47 6.29
C HIS A 434 -12.64 -23.43 6.70
N LYS A 435 -12.98 -23.55 7.98
CA LYS A 435 -13.98 -24.54 8.44
C LYS A 435 -15.36 -24.33 7.81
N HIS A 436 -15.73 -23.10 7.50
CA HIS A 436 -17.03 -22.74 6.92
C HIS A 436 -16.95 -22.44 5.40
N GLN A 437 -15.93 -22.95 4.73
CA GLN A 437 -15.67 -22.70 3.31
C GLN A 437 -16.82 -23.12 2.38
N GLU A 438 -17.49 -24.24 2.68
CA GLU A 438 -18.59 -24.76 1.85
C GLU A 438 -19.76 -23.77 1.77
N GLY A 439 -20.10 -23.10 2.88
CA GLY A 439 -21.15 -22.08 2.90
C GLY A 439 -20.84 -20.88 2.02
N MET A 440 -19.56 -20.51 1.91
CA MET A 440 -19.09 -19.44 1.03
C MET A 440 -19.02 -19.95 -0.43
N TRP A 441 -18.39 -21.08 -0.68
CA TRP A 441 -18.23 -21.61 -2.04
C TRP A 441 -19.56 -21.89 -2.74
N ASN A 442 -20.60 -22.22 -1.98
CA ASN A 442 -21.94 -22.49 -2.50
C ASN A 442 -22.70 -21.24 -2.98
N LYS A 443 -22.22 -20.02 -2.72
CA LYS A 443 -22.93 -18.77 -3.04
C LYS A 443 -23.34 -18.62 -4.51
N PRO A 444 -22.53 -18.99 -5.51
CA PRO A 444 -22.97 -18.96 -6.90
C PRO A 444 -24.21 -19.83 -7.16
N LYS A 445 -24.28 -21.03 -6.59
CA LYS A 445 -25.42 -21.93 -6.72
C LYS A 445 -26.64 -21.45 -5.92
N GLU A 446 -26.42 -20.82 -4.77
CA GLU A 446 -27.48 -20.29 -3.91
C GLU A 446 -28.14 -19.05 -4.53
N LEU A 447 -27.37 -18.16 -5.11
CA LEU A 447 -27.83 -16.84 -5.58
C LEU A 447 -28.21 -16.79 -7.07
N THR A 448 -27.76 -17.77 -7.85
CA THR A 448 -27.95 -17.81 -9.31
C THR A 448 -28.25 -19.23 -9.80
N ASN A 449 -28.39 -19.40 -11.11
CA ASN A 449 -28.51 -20.73 -11.72
C ASN A 449 -27.15 -21.38 -12.05
N PHE A 450 -26.05 -20.84 -11.49
CA PHE A 450 -24.70 -21.41 -11.66
C PHE A 450 -24.63 -22.81 -11.06
N LYS A 451 -23.86 -23.73 -11.63
CA LYS A 451 -23.97 -25.16 -11.27
C LYS A 451 -22.82 -25.67 -10.41
N VAL A 452 -21.73 -24.91 -10.32
CA VAL A 452 -20.53 -25.29 -9.58
C VAL A 452 -20.24 -24.32 -8.44
N ASP A 453 -19.34 -24.71 -7.56
CA ASP A 453 -18.84 -23.84 -6.50
C ASP A 453 -18.04 -22.67 -7.07
N GLY A 454 -18.04 -21.58 -6.32
CA GLY A 454 -17.19 -20.43 -6.61
C GLY A 454 -16.17 -20.17 -5.52
N TYR A 455 -15.08 -19.53 -5.91
CA TYR A 455 -13.96 -19.20 -5.03
C TYR A 455 -13.72 -17.70 -5.07
N GLU A 456 -13.62 -17.08 -3.92
CA GLU A 456 -13.51 -15.63 -3.82
C GLU A 456 -12.12 -15.18 -3.42
N ILE A 457 -11.71 -14.06 -4.01
CA ILE A 457 -10.70 -13.17 -3.44
C ILE A 457 -11.35 -11.83 -3.15
N SER A 458 -11.16 -11.33 -1.93
CA SER A 458 -11.73 -10.07 -1.46
C SER A 458 -10.62 -9.11 -1.01
N ALA A 459 -10.85 -7.81 -1.15
CA ALA A 459 -9.95 -6.77 -0.68
C ALA A 459 -10.73 -5.60 -0.12
N TRP A 460 -10.16 -5.00 0.94
CA TRP A 460 -10.66 -3.77 1.55
C TRP A 460 -9.65 -2.63 1.38
N SER A 461 -10.10 -1.52 0.83
CA SER A 461 -9.36 -0.25 0.70
C SER A 461 -10.33 0.84 0.23
N ASP A 462 -9.89 2.08 0.10
CA ASP A 462 -10.64 3.11 -0.64
C ASP A 462 -10.48 2.85 -2.15
N PHE A 463 -11.51 2.25 -2.76
CA PHE A 463 -11.58 1.98 -4.20
C PHE A 463 -12.41 3.02 -4.97
N THR A 464 -12.85 4.10 -4.33
CA THR A 464 -13.62 5.18 -4.99
C THR A 464 -12.77 6.06 -5.90
N ARG A 465 -11.45 5.94 -5.83
CA ARG A 465 -10.47 6.70 -6.61
C ARG A 465 -10.31 6.13 -8.02
N GLU A 466 -9.78 6.94 -8.93
CA GLU A 466 -9.52 6.54 -10.33
C GLU A 466 -8.63 5.29 -10.44
N ASP A 467 -7.65 5.11 -9.53
CA ASP A 467 -6.75 3.96 -9.50
C ASP A 467 -7.34 2.73 -8.77
N GLY A 468 -8.63 2.72 -8.46
CA GLY A 468 -9.29 1.69 -7.64
C GLY A 468 -9.07 0.26 -8.14
N ALA A 469 -9.28 0.03 -9.44
CA ALA A 469 -9.10 -1.29 -10.07
C ALA A 469 -7.65 -1.80 -9.99
N SER A 470 -6.68 -0.95 -10.32
CA SER A 470 -5.27 -1.31 -10.24
C SER A 470 -4.81 -1.53 -8.80
N ARG A 471 -5.39 -0.79 -7.86
CA ARG A 471 -5.15 -0.95 -6.42
C ARG A 471 -5.63 -2.31 -5.92
N ALA A 472 -6.84 -2.73 -6.28
CA ALA A 472 -7.38 -4.05 -5.93
C ALA A 472 -6.47 -5.17 -6.43
N LEU A 473 -6.13 -5.16 -7.72
CA LEU A 473 -5.20 -6.14 -8.29
C LEU A 473 -3.86 -6.15 -7.57
N ASN A 474 -3.30 -4.99 -7.23
CA ASN A 474 -2.02 -4.90 -6.53
C ASN A 474 -2.09 -5.46 -5.09
N ILE A 475 -3.22 -5.32 -4.39
CA ILE A 475 -3.44 -5.96 -3.09
C ILE A 475 -3.38 -7.48 -3.25
N TRP A 476 -4.11 -8.05 -4.21
CA TRP A 476 -4.14 -9.50 -4.44
C TRP A 476 -2.82 -10.07 -4.94
N LYS A 477 -2.08 -9.36 -5.80
CA LYS A 477 -0.74 -9.78 -6.26
C LYS A 477 0.27 -9.93 -5.11
N ARG A 478 0.09 -9.22 -4.01
CA ARG A 478 0.96 -9.28 -2.82
C ARG A 478 0.59 -10.38 -1.84
N SER A 479 -0.64 -10.84 -1.87
CA SER A 479 -1.11 -11.99 -1.10
C SER A 479 -0.77 -13.28 -1.84
N SER A 480 0.05 -14.14 -1.25
CA SER A 480 0.43 -15.42 -1.88
C SER A 480 -0.77 -16.31 -2.18
N GLY A 481 -1.80 -16.30 -1.31
CA GLY A 481 -3.07 -17.00 -1.50
C GLY A 481 -3.87 -16.44 -2.68
N HIS A 482 -4.20 -15.15 -2.63
CA HIS A 482 -4.97 -14.50 -3.68
C HIS A 482 -4.26 -14.53 -5.03
N ASN A 483 -2.93 -14.31 -5.04
CA ASN A 483 -2.13 -14.40 -6.26
C ASN A 483 -2.12 -15.82 -6.85
N ALA A 484 -2.11 -16.86 -6.01
CA ALA A 484 -2.19 -18.24 -6.47
C ALA A 484 -3.52 -18.53 -7.17
N VAL A 485 -4.63 -17.98 -6.67
CA VAL A 485 -5.95 -18.08 -7.34
C VAL A 485 -5.89 -17.40 -8.72
N ILE A 486 -5.50 -16.13 -8.77
CA ILE A 486 -5.45 -15.37 -10.04
C ILE A 486 -4.53 -16.05 -11.06
N THR A 487 -3.40 -16.62 -10.64
CA THR A 487 -2.40 -17.20 -11.52
C THR A 487 -2.57 -18.70 -11.73
N GLY A 488 -3.64 -19.30 -11.21
CA GLY A 488 -3.94 -20.72 -11.43
C GLY A 488 -2.86 -21.65 -10.88
N LEU A 489 -2.21 -21.28 -9.76
CA LEU A 489 -1.20 -22.12 -9.13
C LEU A 489 -1.82 -23.19 -8.23
N LYS A 490 -1.14 -24.34 -8.10
CA LYS A 490 -1.59 -25.50 -7.31
C LYS A 490 -2.93 -26.04 -7.85
N HIS A 491 -3.94 -26.13 -6.97
CA HIS A 491 -5.28 -26.64 -7.32
C HIS A 491 -6.17 -25.63 -8.06
N TRP A 492 -5.69 -24.40 -8.32
CA TRP A 492 -6.41 -23.36 -9.03
C TRP A 492 -6.19 -23.37 -10.55
N ASN A 493 -5.51 -24.38 -11.09
CA ASN A 493 -5.15 -24.46 -12.51
C ASN A 493 -6.33 -24.73 -13.45
N THR A 494 -7.48 -25.09 -12.90
CA THR A 494 -8.73 -25.37 -13.65
C THR A 494 -9.62 -24.16 -13.81
N ILE A 495 -9.38 -23.06 -13.08
CA ILE A 495 -10.18 -21.83 -13.18
C ILE A 495 -10.26 -21.34 -14.62
N SER A 496 -11.50 -21.14 -15.12
CA SER A 496 -11.79 -20.77 -16.50
C SER A 496 -12.64 -19.51 -16.65
N VAL A 497 -13.35 -19.09 -15.58
CA VAL A 497 -14.22 -17.92 -15.57
C VAL A 497 -14.00 -17.09 -14.32
N MET A 498 -14.37 -15.81 -14.40
CA MET A 498 -14.40 -14.91 -13.25
C MET A 498 -15.63 -14.01 -13.26
N GLY A 499 -16.07 -13.53 -12.10
CA GLY A 499 -16.98 -12.42 -11.93
C GLY A 499 -16.34 -11.34 -11.10
N VAL A 500 -16.61 -10.08 -11.35
CA VAL A 500 -15.93 -8.95 -10.73
C VAL A 500 -16.91 -7.97 -10.11
N SER A 501 -16.55 -7.41 -8.95
CA SER A 501 -17.18 -6.22 -8.39
C SER A 501 -16.15 -5.32 -7.73
N ILE A 502 -16.33 -4.03 -7.85
CA ILE A 502 -15.54 -3.01 -7.17
C ILE A 502 -16.43 -1.80 -6.88
N ASN A 503 -16.72 -1.56 -5.61
CA ASN A 503 -17.60 -0.48 -5.18
C ASN A 503 -17.27 -0.05 -3.74
N GLY A 504 -17.22 1.25 -3.49
CA GLY A 504 -16.92 1.79 -2.17
C GLY A 504 -15.55 1.36 -1.66
N ASN A 505 -15.55 0.66 -0.53
CA ASN A 505 -14.33 0.21 0.14
C ASN A 505 -13.96 -1.25 -0.14
N TYR A 506 -14.71 -1.95 -0.99
CA TYR A 506 -14.48 -3.37 -1.24
C TYR A 506 -14.30 -3.66 -2.72
N ALA A 507 -13.52 -4.67 -3.01
CA ALA A 507 -13.37 -5.27 -4.34
C ALA A 507 -13.34 -6.79 -4.19
N ASP A 508 -14.11 -7.48 -5.02
CA ASP A 508 -14.29 -8.92 -4.98
C ASP A 508 -14.18 -9.51 -6.38
N ILE A 509 -13.46 -10.63 -6.47
CA ILE A 509 -13.49 -11.47 -7.67
C ILE A 509 -13.89 -12.88 -7.25
N TRP A 510 -14.91 -13.38 -7.91
CA TRP A 510 -15.32 -14.78 -7.83
C TRP A 510 -14.79 -15.55 -9.04
N PHE A 511 -14.26 -16.73 -8.80
CA PHE A 511 -13.72 -17.62 -9.83
C PHE A 511 -14.45 -18.94 -9.79
N ALA A 512 -14.48 -19.64 -10.95
CA ALA A 512 -14.99 -21.00 -11.00
C ALA A 512 -14.28 -21.81 -12.07
N ASP A 513 -14.35 -23.13 -11.88
CA ASP A 513 -13.93 -24.13 -12.84
C ASP A 513 -15.14 -24.55 -13.68
N GLU A 514 -15.58 -23.63 -14.55
CA GLU A 514 -16.73 -23.84 -15.42
C GLU A 514 -16.54 -23.05 -16.72
N THR A 515 -16.91 -23.65 -17.84
CA THR A 515 -16.76 -23.02 -19.16
C THR A 515 -18.05 -22.37 -19.65
N THR A 516 -19.17 -22.63 -18.97
CA THR A 516 -20.50 -22.13 -19.30
C THR A 516 -21.07 -21.31 -18.17
N ASP A 517 -21.92 -20.34 -18.48
CA ASP A 517 -22.69 -19.57 -17.54
C ASP A 517 -24.13 -19.48 -18.06
N PRO A 518 -25.14 -19.96 -17.29
CA PRO A 518 -26.54 -19.89 -17.73
C PRO A 518 -27.03 -18.46 -18.02
N ALA A 519 -26.45 -17.44 -17.37
CA ALA A 519 -26.74 -16.03 -17.64
C ALA A 519 -25.89 -15.43 -18.76
N GLY A 520 -24.87 -16.16 -19.25
CA GLY A 520 -23.93 -15.71 -20.26
C GLY A 520 -22.75 -14.90 -19.75
N PHE A 521 -22.01 -14.29 -20.66
CA PHE A 521 -20.76 -13.57 -20.37
C PHE A 521 -20.85 -12.11 -20.79
N PHE A 522 -20.10 -11.27 -20.10
CA PHE A 522 -19.83 -9.90 -20.54
C PHE A 522 -18.70 -9.91 -21.57
N THR A 523 -18.82 -9.04 -22.57
CA THR A 523 -17.72 -8.73 -23.50
C THR A 523 -16.90 -7.58 -22.89
N LEU A 524 -15.59 -7.75 -22.81
CA LEU A 524 -14.67 -6.68 -22.48
C LEU A 524 -14.32 -5.92 -23.77
N ASN A 525 -14.58 -4.61 -23.84
CA ASN A 525 -14.31 -3.76 -25.01
C ASN A 525 -12.92 -3.13 -24.96
#